data_b4958eef8e646c2695f431e5e2e50f5a
#
_entry.id   b4958eef8e646c2695f431e5e2e50f5a
#
_cell.length_a   1.000
_cell.length_b   1.000
_cell.length_c   1.000
_cell.angle_alpha   90.00
_cell.angle_beta   90.00
_cell.angle_gamma   90.00
#
_symmetry.space_group_name_H-M   'P 1'
#
loop_
_entity.id
_entity.type
_entity.pdbx_description
1 polymer ?
#
loop_
_entity_poly.entity_id
_entity_poly.type
_entity_poly.pdbx_seq_one_letter_code
_entity_poly.pdbx_strand_id
1 'polypeptide(L)'
;MKVLNPDRTETIIQHGSVSIPPLDAQQEEMVSIGFAEPMPEQYSAALTLNGFGAYWASLHMRMQSKTSQGMQVVVRNEAGDTSGEMQLDWLVVG
;
A
#
# COMPACT_ATOMS: atom_id res chain seq x y z
N MET A 1 4.89 -14.02 6.95
CA MET A 1 4.57 -14.99 8.03
C MET A 1 3.50 -15.95 7.54
N LYS A 2 3.66 -17.21 7.86
CA LYS A 2 2.69 -18.25 7.53
C LYS A 2 2.02 -18.73 8.81
N VAL A 3 0.71 -18.85 8.78
CA VAL A 3 -0.09 -19.31 9.91
C VAL A 3 -0.81 -20.59 9.50
N LEU A 4 -0.64 -21.65 10.28
CA LEU A 4 -1.36 -22.91 10.09
C LEU A 4 -2.72 -22.82 10.79
N ASN A 5 -3.79 -22.90 10.01
CA ASN A 5 -5.15 -22.84 10.50
C ASN A 5 -5.59 -24.18 11.10
N PRO A 6 -6.65 -24.23 11.92
CA PRO A 6 -7.13 -25.47 12.51
C PRO A 6 -7.53 -26.55 11.49
N ASP A 7 -7.94 -26.17 10.28
CA ASP A 7 -8.28 -27.08 9.19
C ASP A 7 -7.05 -27.53 8.36
N ARG A 8 -5.84 -27.19 8.83
CA ARG A 8 -4.56 -27.49 8.23
C ARG A 8 -4.26 -26.75 6.92
N THR A 9 -5.04 -25.74 6.58
CA THR A 9 -4.66 -24.80 5.51
C THR A 9 -3.67 -23.78 6.07
N GLU A 10 -2.87 -23.18 5.20
CA GLU A 10 -1.96 -22.10 5.59
C GLU A 10 -2.54 -20.75 5.20
N THR A 11 -2.39 -19.78 6.09
CA THR A 11 -2.63 -18.37 5.79
C THR A 11 -1.28 -17.69 5.68
N ILE A 12 -1.06 -16.99 4.58
CA ILE A 12 0.15 -16.22 4.35
C ILE A 12 -0.12 -14.76 4.68
N ILE A 13 0.71 -14.19 5.56
CA ILE A 13 0.61 -12.79 5.97
C ILE A 13 1.93 -12.11 5.64
N GLN A 14 1.87 -11.03 4.89
CA GLN A 14 3.02 -10.19 4.61
C GLN A 14 2.66 -8.73 4.86
N HIS A 15 3.63 -7.94 5.26
CA HIS A 15 3.43 -6.52 5.54
C HIS A 15 4.73 -5.76 5.29
N GLY A 16 4.60 -4.46 5.19
CA GLY A 16 5.74 -3.58 5.02
C GLY A 16 5.33 -2.12 4.97
N SER A 17 6.31 -1.28 4.71
CA SER A 17 6.14 0.16 4.62
C SER A 17 6.95 0.70 3.46
N VAL A 18 6.41 1.71 2.79
CA VAL A 18 7.08 2.41 1.70
C VAL A 18 7.02 3.91 1.99
N SER A 19 8.18 4.57 1.94
CA SER A 19 8.23 6.03 2.06
C SER A 19 7.83 6.67 0.74
N ILE A 20 6.98 7.69 0.82
CA ILE A 20 6.54 8.46 -0.34
C ILE A 20 7.03 9.89 -0.16
N PRO A 21 7.77 10.44 -1.14
CA PRO A 21 8.23 11.82 -1.05
C PRO A 21 7.06 12.80 -1.11
N PRO A 22 7.25 14.05 -0.69
CA PRO A 22 6.21 15.07 -0.87
C PRO A 22 5.76 15.17 -2.32
N LEU A 23 4.45 15.27 -2.51
CA LEU A 23 3.85 15.41 -3.84
C LEU A 23 3.42 16.85 -4.07
N ASP A 24 3.73 17.37 -5.25
CA ASP A 24 3.23 18.69 -5.67
C ASP A 24 1.71 18.66 -5.84
N ALA A 25 1.12 19.85 -5.93
CA ALA A 25 -0.32 19.97 -6.16
C ALA A 25 -0.73 19.17 -7.40
N GLN A 26 -1.74 18.33 -7.26
CA GLN A 26 -2.30 17.49 -8.34
C GLN A 26 -1.32 16.44 -8.90
N GLN A 27 -0.19 16.19 -8.25
CA GLN A 27 0.77 15.18 -8.67
C GLN A 27 0.31 13.78 -8.25
N GLU A 28 0.59 12.79 -9.10
CA GLU A 28 0.41 11.37 -8.79
C GLU A 28 1.77 10.69 -8.67
N GLU A 29 1.84 9.70 -7.77
CA GLU A 29 3.01 8.84 -7.63
C GLU A 29 2.56 7.40 -7.65
N MET A 30 3.18 6.58 -8.50
CA MET A 30 2.93 5.13 -8.49
C MET A 30 3.90 4.46 -7.55
N VAL A 31 3.34 3.74 -6.58
CA VAL A 31 4.10 2.99 -5.59
C VAL A 31 4.01 1.51 -5.94
N SER A 32 5.16 0.88 -6.18
CA SER A 32 5.22 -0.55 -6.47
C SER A 32 5.64 -1.30 -5.21
N ILE A 33 4.84 -2.29 -4.82
CA ILE A 33 5.07 -3.12 -3.64
C ILE A 33 5.33 -4.54 -4.12
N GLY A 34 6.54 -5.04 -3.90
CA GLY A 34 6.91 -6.43 -4.21
C GLY A 34 6.83 -7.29 -2.97
N PHE A 35 6.27 -8.49 -3.09
CA PHE A 35 6.19 -9.43 -1.98
C PHE A 35 7.45 -10.27 -1.88
N ALA A 36 7.84 -10.62 -0.65
CA ALA A 36 8.98 -11.50 -0.41
C ALA A 36 8.71 -12.91 -0.92
N GLU A 37 7.44 -13.35 -0.87
CA GLU A 37 7.00 -14.62 -1.45
C GLU A 37 5.66 -14.42 -2.15
N PRO A 38 5.31 -15.27 -3.14
CA PRO A 38 4.04 -15.12 -3.83
C PRO A 38 2.85 -15.29 -2.89
N MET A 39 1.82 -14.47 -3.12
CA MET A 39 0.53 -14.62 -2.45
C MET A 39 -0.39 -15.51 -3.28
N PRO A 40 -1.40 -16.16 -2.66
CA PRO A 40 -2.45 -16.81 -3.42
C PRO A 40 -3.12 -15.84 -4.38
N GLU A 41 -3.71 -16.36 -5.45
CA GLU A 41 -4.37 -15.53 -6.45
C GLU A 41 -5.44 -14.61 -5.85
N GLN A 42 -6.15 -15.10 -4.85
CA GLN A 42 -7.13 -14.30 -4.12
C GLN A 42 -6.61 -14.03 -2.72
N TYR A 43 -6.24 -12.79 -2.46
CA TYR A 43 -5.80 -12.34 -1.15
C TYR A 43 -6.42 -10.99 -0.84
N SER A 44 -6.47 -10.64 0.45
CA SER A 44 -6.95 -9.35 0.91
C SER A 44 -5.78 -8.42 1.17
N ALA A 45 -5.94 -7.16 0.83
CA ALA A 45 -4.93 -6.13 1.07
C ALA A 45 -5.53 -4.99 1.88
N ALA A 46 -4.77 -4.52 2.87
CA ALA A 46 -5.11 -3.34 3.63
C ALA A 46 -3.97 -2.33 3.47
N LEU A 47 -4.33 -1.09 3.20
CA LEU A 47 -3.39 0.00 2.97
C LEU A 47 -3.71 1.13 3.93
N THR A 48 -2.68 1.69 4.55
CA THR A 48 -2.82 2.86 5.42
C THR A 48 -1.79 3.89 5.01
N LEU A 49 -2.26 5.11 4.77
CA LEU A 49 -1.39 6.23 4.42
C LEU A 49 -1.20 7.10 5.65
N ASN A 50 0.05 7.24 6.09
CA ASN A 50 0.43 8.09 7.22
C ASN A 50 1.14 9.33 6.69
N GLY A 51 0.61 10.50 7.01
CA GLY A 51 1.18 11.78 6.62
C GLY A 51 1.79 12.50 7.80
N PHE A 52 2.92 13.14 7.57
CA PHE A 52 3.65 13.87 8.61
C PHE A 52 3.65 15.40 8.39
N GLY A 53 2.84 15.86 7.47
CA GLY A 53 2.77 17.28 7.13
C GLY A 53 1.35 17.74 6.85
N ALA A 54 1.25 18.96 6.32
CA ALA A 54 -0.03 19.52 5.94
C ALA A 54 -0.61 18.76 4.73
N TYR A 55 -1.92 18.81 4.60
CA TYR A 55 -2.68 18.29 3.45
C TYR A 55 -2.70 16.79 3.28
N TRP A 56 -2.25 16.00 4.28
CA TRP A 56 -2.32 14.54 4.16
C TRP A 56 -3.75 14.03 3.95
N ALA A 57 -4.75 14.73 4.49
CA ALA A 57 -6.16 14.38 4.33
C ALA A 57 -6.68 14.58 2.90
N SER A 58 -5.92 15.30 2.06
CA SER A 58 -6.26 15.51 0.66
C SER A 58 -5.59 14.50 -0.27
N LEU A 59 -4.97 13.48 0.29
CA LEU A 59 -4.32 12.43 -0.47
C LEU A 59 -5.29 11.28 -0.72
N HIS A 60 -5.26 10.78 -1.94
CA HIS A 60 -6.12 9.68 -2.36
C HIS A 60 -5.28 8.53 -2.86
N MET A 61 -5.70 7.32 -2.54
CA MET A 61 -5.06 6.10 -3.01
C MET A 61 -6.02 5.31 -3.88
N ARG A 62 -5.48 4.68 -4.92
CA ARG A 62 -6.22 3.66 -5.66
C ARG A 62 -5.30 2.50 -6.01
N MET A 63 -5.86 1.31 -6.02
CA MET A 63 -5.16 0.11 -6.45
C MET A 63 -5.08 0.12 -7.97
N GLN A 64 -3.87 0.21 -8.52
CA GLN A 64 -3.67 0.18 -9.97
C GLN A 64 -3.61 -1.26 -10.47
N SER A 65 -2.89 -2.12 -9.78
CA SER A 65 -2.82 -3.54 -10.11
C SER A 65 -2.55 -4.36 -8.87
N LYS A 66 -2.98 -5.62 -8.90
CA LYS A 66 -2.85 -6.54 -7.79
C LYS A 66 -2.60 -7.92 -8.37
N THR A 67 -1.43 -8.47 -8.07
CA THR A 67 -1.02 -9.79 -8.55
C THR A 67 -0.48 -10.62 -7.39
N SER A 68 -0.20 -11.90 -7.64
CA SER A 68 0.42 -12.75 -6.62
C SER A 68 1.83 -12.30 -6.23
N GLN A 69 2.48 -11.50 -7.07
CA GLN A 69 3.86 -11.05 -6.88
C GLN A 69 3.96 -9.69 -6.21
N GLY A 70 2.90 -8.91 -6.21
CA GLY A 70 2.91 -7.58 -5.65
C GLY A 70 1.71 -6.74 -6.01
N MET A 71 1.79 -5.46 -5.67
CA MET A 71 0.73 -4.49 -5.92
C MET A 71 1.32 -3.21 -6.48
N GLN A 72 0.53 -2.49 -7.26
CA GLN A 72 0.82 -1.12 -7.66
C GLN A 72 -0.29 -0.22 -7.16
N VAL A 73 0.09 0.79 -6.38
CA VAL A 73 -0.84 1.73 -5.76
C VAL A 73 -0.51 3.13 -6.26
N VAL A 74 -1.50 3.87 -6.69
CA VAL A 74 -1.33 5.26 -7.09
C VAL A 74 -1.78 6.15 -5.95
N VAL A 75 -0.92 7.07 -5.55
CA VAL A 75 -1.22 8.09 -4.55
C VAL A 75 -1.28 9.43 -5.26
N ARG A 76 -2.35 10.17 -5.06
CA ARG A 76 -2.56 11.48 -5.68
C ARG A 76 -2.78 12.55 -4.63
N ASN A 77 -2.12 13.68 -4.82
CA ASN A 77 -2.34 14.88 -4.01
C ASN A 77 -3.43 15.74 -4.65
N GLU A 78 -4.62 15.77 -4.04
CA GLU A 78 -5.74 16.57 -4.53
C GLU A 78 -5.73 18.01 -3.99
N ALA A 79 -4.79 18.34 -3.11
CA ALA A 79 -4.67 19.70 -2.57
C ALA A 79 -4.09 20.66 -3.61
N GLY A 80 -4.29 21.93 -3.40
CA GLY A 80 -3.70 22.98 -4.23
C GLY A 80 -2.27 23.36 -3.82
N ASP A 81 -1.63 22.57 -2.98
CA ASP A 81 -0.30 22.85 -2.44
C ASP A 81 0.47 21.53 -2.25
N THR A 82 1.76 21.63 -2.02
CA THR A 82 2.63 20.45 -1.83
C THR A 82 2.30 19.75 -0.52
N SER A 83 2.20 18.42 -0.58
CA SER A 83 2.00 17.59 0.62
C SER A 83 3.31 17.46 1.42
N GLY A 84 3.17 17.02 2.67
CA GLY A 84 4.33 16.61 3.46
C GLY A 84 4.83 15.22 3.07
N GLU A 85 5.87 14.76 3.75
CA GLU A 85 6.33 13.38 3.62
C GLU A 85 5.26 12.40 4.09
N MET A 86 5.22 11.23 3.47
CA MET A 86 4.22 10.22 3.74
C MET A 86 4.86 8.84 3.83
N GLN A 87 4.15 7.94 4.49
CA GLN A 87 4.50 6.54 4.56
C GLN A 87 3.27 5.72 4.24
N LEU A 88 3.40 4.79 3.31
CA LEU A 88 2.36 3.83 2.99
C LEU A 88 2.66 2.52 3.71
N ASP A 89 1.79 2.14 4.62
CA ASP A 89 1.86 0.85 5.31
C ASP A 89 0.91 -0.11 4.64
N TRP A 90 1.36 -1.33 4.40
CA TRP A 90 0.55 -2.34 3.72
C TRP A 90 0.58 -3.66 4.45
N LEU A 91 -0.53 -4.40 4.32
CA LEU A 91 -0.71 -5.72 4.88
C LEU A 91 -1.49 -6.56 3.88
N VAL A 92 -1.03 -7.76 3.60
CA VAL A 92 -1.73 -8.71 2.75
C VAL A 92 -1.92 -10.03 3.49
N VAL A 93 -3.09 -10.62 3.29
CA VAL A 93 -3.50 -11.87 3.97
C VAL A 93 -4.20 -12.77 2.95
N GLY A 94 -3.75 -13.99 2.86
CA GLY A 94 -4.37 -14.91 1.93
C GLY A 94 -4.11 -16.39 2.17
#